data_68bd04abf0765c010aaa653b86da8e49
#
_entry.id   68bd04abf0765c010aaa653b86da8e49
#
_cell.length_a   1.000
_cell.length_b   1.000
_cell.length_c   1.000
_cell.angle_alpha   90.00
_cell.angle_beta   90.00
_cell.angle_gamma   90.00
#
_symmetry.space_group_name_H-M   'P 1'
#
loop_
_entity.id
_entity.type
_entity.pdbx_description
1 polymer ?
#
loop_
_entity_poly.entity_id
_entity_poly.type
_entity_poly.pdbx_seq_one_letter_code
_entity_poly.pdbx_strand_id
1 'polypeptide(L)'
;MSLVKSLSVGNGDMFYIKHGSDSFTSIDCCMTDDNQEEIMDEIIEQSKGKGITRFISTHPDDDHFQHIEYYNERKSIENFYCVENEATKTDETDSFKKYKEIRDGEKAFYVYKGCSRKWLNKGDSVRKGAGLHFLWPDTDNEDYKDALKQAKEGKSPNNISLIVQYNCGAKFLI
;
A
#
# COMPACT_ATOMS: atom_id res chain seq x y z
N MET A 1 10.62 -8.08 17.50
CA MET A 1 10.08 -9.17 16.66
C MET A 1 9.27 -8.54 15.54
N SER A 2 9.34 -9.07 14.33
CA SER A 2 8.49 -8.65 13.21
C SER A 2 7.34 -9.62 13.05
N LEU A 3 6.18 -9.13 12.61
CA LEU A 3 4.99 -9.90 12.29
C LEU A 3 4.48 -9.48 10.91
N VAL A 4 4.19 -10.44 10.05
CA VAL A 4 3.42 -10.25 8.81
C VAL A 4 2.11 -10.99 8.99
N LYS A 5 0.99 -10.30 8.79
CA LYS A 5 -0.35 -10.90 8.92
C LYS A 5 -1.17 -10.60 7.68
N SER A 6 -1.73 -11.64 7.08
CA SER A 6 -2.83 -11.55 6.12
C SER A 6 -4.14 -11.52 6.88
N LEU A 7 -5.04 -10.65 6.48
CA LEU A 7 -6.38 -10.51 7.05
C LEU A 7 -7.39 -11.28 6.20
N SER A 8 -8.41 -11.81 6.85
CA SER A 8 -9.48 -12.55 6.16
C SER A 8 -10.51 -11.55 5.63
N VAL A 9 -10.38 -11.16 4.38
CA VAL A 9 -11.18 -10.10 3.73
C VAL A 9 -12.04 -10.60 2.55
N GLY A 10 -12.12 -11.91 2.35
CA GLY A 10 -12.87 -12.49 1.22
C GLY A 10 -12.05 -12.55 -0.05
N ASN A 11 -12.56 -11.96 -1.13
CA ASN A 11 -11.96 -12.05 -2.47
C ASN A 11 -10.90 -10.98 -2.75
N GLY A 12 -10.54 -10.15 -1.79
CA GLY A 12 -9.52 -9.11 -1.95
C GLY A 12 -8.28 -9.40 -1.12
N ASP A 13 -7.37 -8.46 -1.12
CA ASP A 13 -6.11 -8.54 -0.39
C ASP A 13 -6.02 -7.45 0.67
N MET A 14 -5.59 -7.83 1.86
CA MET A 14 -5.22 -6.91 2.92
C MET A 14 -4.20 -7.54 3.86
N PHE A 15 -3.08 -6.87 4.06
CA PHE A 15 -2.00 -7.32 4.92
C PHE A 15 -1.55 -6.21 5.84
N TYR A 16 -0.91 -6.57 6.94
CA TYR A 16 -0.07 -5.61 7.64
C TYR A 16 1.26 -6.22 8.08
N ILE A 17 2.24 -5.35 8.24
CA ILE A 17 3.55 -5.66 8.78
C ILE A 17 3.78 -4.80 10.04
N LYS A 18 3.84 -5.47 11.18
CA LYS A 18 4.38 -4.87 12.41
C LYS A 18 5.88 -5.11 12.41
N HIS A 19 6.64 -4.07 12.05
CA HIS A 19 8.09 -4.20 11.93
C HIS A 19 8.75 -4.34 13.31
N GLY A 20 9.89 -5.03 13.35
CA GLY A 20 10.76 -5.02 14.53
C GLY A 20 11.39 -3.65 14.81
N SER A 21 11.35 -2.74 13.82
CA SER A 21 11.69 -1.32 13.96
C SER A 21 10.46 -0.50 14.40
N ASP A 22 10.64 0.83 14.48
CA ASP A 22 9.60 1.80 14.82
C ASP A 22 8.67 2.09 13.63
N SER A 23 8.25 1.02 12.92
CA SER A 23 7.42 1.15 11.72
C SER A 23 6.25 0.17 11.74
N PHE A 24 5.16 0.59 11.12
CA PHE A 24 4.00 -0.22 10.78
C PHE A 24 3.60 0.03 9.32
N THR A 25 3.26 -1.02 8.61
CA THR A 25 2.86 -0.92 7.20
C THR A 25 1.59 -1.71 6.97
N SER A 26 0.55 -1.06 6.44
CA SER A 26 -0.60 -1.72 5.83
C SER A 26 -0.36 -1.86 4.33
N ILE A 27 -0.80 -2.94 3.74
CA ILE A 27 -0.70 -3.23 2.31
C ILE A 27 -2.08 -3.62 1.84
N ASP A 28 -2.59 -2.83 0.93
CA ASP A 28 -3.95 -2.87 0.41
C ASP A 28 -5.04 -2.76 1.48
N CYS A 29 -6.27 -2.64 1.04
CA CYS A 29 -7.43 -2.49 1.87
C CYS A 29 -8.62 -3.11 1.16
N CYS A 30 -9.13 -4.21 1.69
CA CYS A 30 -10.37 -4.79 1.24
C CYS A 30 -11.20 -5.11 2.48
N MET A 31 -12.19 -4.28 2.76
CA MET A 31 -13.08 -4.46 3.90
C MET A 31 -14.52 -4.49 3.42
N THR A 32 -15.41 -4.94 4.27
CA THR A 32 -16.86 -4.91 4.06
C THR A 32 -17.50 -4.23 5.26
N ASP A 33 -18.76 -3.83 5.14
CA ASP A 33 -19.52 -3.26 6.26
C ASP A 33 -19.54 -4.17 7.49
N ASP A 34 -19.46 -5.48 7.28
CA ASP A 34 -19.51 -6.48 8.37
C ASP A 34 -18.18 -6.63 9.12
N ASN A 35 -17.02 -6.37 8.48
CA ASN A 35 -15.71 -6.64 9.06
C ASN A 35 -14.82 -5.42 9.26
N GLN A 36 -15.19 -4.26 8.72
CA GLN A 36 -14.34 -3.07 8.73
C GLN A 36 -14.01 -2.56 10.15
N GLU A 37 -14.95 -2.67 11.09
CA GLU A 37 -14.72 -2.22 12.47
C GLU A 37 -13.67 -3.10 13.16
N GLU A 38 -13.84 -4.43 13.11
CA GLU A 38 -12.90 -5.38 13.72
C GLU A 38 -11.50 -5.25 13.13
N ILE A 39 -11.40 -5.16 11.79
CA ILE A 39 -10.12 -5.01 11.09
C ILE A 39 -9.43 -3.69 11.49
N MET A 40 -10.16 -2.58 11.53
CA MET A 40 -9.57 -1.30 11.88
C MET A 40 -9.15 -1.22 13.34
N ASP A 41 -9.91 -1.81 14.26
CA ASP A 41 -9.53 -1.90 15.66
C ASP A 41 -8.23 -2.69 15.83
N GLU A 42 -8.06 -3.80 15.11
CA GLU A 42 -6.81 -4.55 15.09
C GLU A 42 -5.65 -3.71 14.54
N ILE A 43 -5.82 -3.05 13.39
CA ILE A 43 -4.78 -2.21 12.78
C ILE A 43 -4.37 -1.07 13.71
N ILE A 44 -5.33 -0.41 14.35
CA ILE A 44 -5.07 0.68 15.31
C ILE A 44 -4.26 0.14 16.49
N GLU A 45 -4.67 -0.96 17.09
CA GLU A 45 -3.98 -1.55 18.24
C GLU A 45 -2.57 -2.05 17.86
N GLN A 46 -2.42 -2.74 16.72
CA GLN A 46 -1.12 -3.27 16.28
C GLN A 46 -0.12 -2.17 15.87
N SER A 47 -0.63 -1.04 15.39
CA SER A 47 0.20 0.12 15.03
C SER A 47 0.51 1.07 16.18
N LYS A 48 -0.07 0.83 17.37
CA LYS A 48 0.13 1.67 18.55
C LYS A 48 1.60 1.74 18.97
N GLY A 49 2.07 2.94 19.23
CA GLY A 49 3.46 3.19 19.61
C GLY A 49 4.47 3.13 18.46
N LYS A 50 4.03 2.95 17.22
CA LYS A 50 4.89 3.04 16.02
C LYS A 50 4.96 4.49 15.53
N GLY A 51 6.18 5.03 15.47
CA GLY A 51 6.40 6.42 15.07
C GLY A 51 6.26 6.65 13.55
N ILE A 52 6.29 5.57 12.74
CA ILE A 52 6.14 5.67 11.28
C ILE A 52 5.10 4.65 10.82
N THR A 53 3.99 5.16 10.31
CA THR A 53 2.97 4.34 9.65
C THR A 53 2.96 4.62 8.16
N ARG A 54 2.70 3.58 7.35
CA ARG A 54 2.56 3.72 5.90
C ARG A 54 1.47 2.80 5.39
N PHE A 55 0.90 3.22 4.29
CA PHE A 55 -0.01 2.44 3.48
C PHE A 55 0.64 2.20 2.11
N ILE A 56 0.66 0.96 1.65
CA ILE A 56 1.10 0.57 0.32
C ILE A 56 -0.14 0.10 -0.44
N SER A 57 -0.43 0.71 -1.58
CA SER A 57 -1.43 0.21 -2.53
C SER A 57 -0.69 -0.49 -3.67
N THR A 58 -0.97 -1.78 -3.86
CA THR A 58 -0.28 -2.58 -4.88
C THR A 58 -0.70 -2.18 -6.28
N HIS A 59 -1.99 -1.98 -6.53
CA HIS A 59 -2.56 -1.46 -7.77
C HIS A 59 -3.99 -0.92 -7.53
N PRO A 60 -4.53 -0.10 -8.44
CA PRO A 60 -5.81 0.57 -8.25
C PRO A 60 -7.01 -0.29 -8.70
N ASP A 61 -7.18 -1.50 -8.17
CA ASP A 61 -8.40 -2.29 -8.34
C ASP A 61 -9.26 -2.28 -7.06
N ASP A 62 -10.58 -2.46 -7.18
CA ASP A 62 -11.52 -2.23 -6.09
C ASP A 62 -11.26 -3.11 -4.87
N ASP A 63 -10.90 -4.36 -5.10
CA ASP A 63 -10.58 -5.33 -4.05
C ASP A 63 -9.22 -5.09 -3.35
N HIS A 64 -8.51 -4.00 -3.73
CA HIS A 64 -7.25 -3.55 -3.12
C HIS A 64 -7.34 -2.18 -2.42
N PHE A 65 -8.50 -1.49 -2.53
CA PHE A 65 -8.74 -0.22 -1.79
C PHE A 65 -10.19 -0.07 -1.30
N GLN A 66 -10.97 -1.14 -1.29
CA GLN A 66 -12.36 -1.11 -0.82
C GLN A 66 -12.43 -0.64 0.64
N HIS A 67 -13.24 0.39 0.91
CA HIS A 67 -13.36 1.09 2.19
C HIS A 67 -12.08 1.83 2.66
N ILE A 68 -11.22 2.27 1.73
CA ILE A 68 -10.03 3.07 2.06
C ILE A 68 -10.42 4.43 2.69
N GLU A 69 -11.60 4.98 2.38
CA GLU A 69 -12.15 6.16 3.03
C GLU A 69 -12.37 5.92 4.52
N TYR A 70 -12.98 4.80 4.89
CA TYR A 70 -13.17 4.40 6.28
C TYR A 70 -11.84 4.14 6.99
N TYR A 71 -10.90 3.46 6.30
CA TYR A 71 -9.54 3.31 6.82
C TYR A 71 -8.91 4.67 7.15
N ASN A 72 -8.95 5.61 6.20
CA ASN A 72 -8.32 6.93 6.36
C ASN A 72 -9.02 7.80 7.42
N GLU A 73 -10.32 7.64 7.62
CA GLU A 73 -11.08 8.30 8.70
C GLU A 73 -10.65 7.77 10.07
N ARG A 74 -10.61 6.44 10.24
CA ARG A 74 -10.24 5.80 11.50
C ARG A 74 -8.74 5.94 11.81
N LYS A 75 -7.91 5.92 10.78
CA LYS A 75 -6.46 6.03 10.87
C LYS A 75 -5.90 6.77 9.66
N SER A 76 -5.56 8.04 9.86
CA SER A 76 -5.00 8.88 8.79
C SER A 76 -3.81 8.22 8.10
N ILE A 77 -3.85 8.20 6.76
CA ILE A 77 -2.76 7.72 5.91
C ILE A 77 -1.74 8.84 5.73
N GLU A 78 -0.65 8.80 6.49
CA GLU A 78 0.39 9.84 6.51
C GLU A 78 1.49 9.61 5.47
N ASN A 79 1.68 8.38 5.02
CA ASN A 79 2.62 8.01 3.99
C ASN A 79 1.96 6.98 3.08
N PHE A 80 1.59 7.41 1.88
CA PHE A 80 0.95 6.56 0.88
C PHE A 80 1.97 6.17 -0.20
N TYR A 81 2.12 4.89 -0.45
CA TYR A 81 3.03 4.35 -1.45
C TYR A 81 2.23 3.64 -2.53
N CYS A 82 2.37 4.05 -3.77
CA CYS A 82 1.69 3.44 -4.91
C CYS A 82 2.55 3.59 -6.16
N VAL A 83 2.17 2.91 -7.23
CA VAL A 83 2.72 3.22 -8.56
C VAL A 83 2.16 4.55 -9.04
N GLU A 84 2.98 5.33 -9.77
CA GLU A 84 2.48 6.50 -10.49
C GLU A 84 1.53 6.03 -11.58
N ASN A 85 0.27 6.42 -11.50
CA ASN A 85 -0.75 6.01 -12.45
C ASN A 85 -1.85 7.07 -12.59
N GLU A 86 -2.53 7.02 -13.70
CA GLU A 86 -3.70 7.85 -13.99
C GLU A 86 -4.94 6.95 -14.24
N ALA A 87 -5.04 5.84 -13.52
CA ALA A 87 -6.15 4.91 -13.68
C ALA A 87 -7.51 5.60 -13.51
N THR A 88 -8.44 5.23 -14.37
CA THR A 88 -9.82 5.71 -14.36
C THR A 88 -10.80 4.56 -14.30
N LYS A 89 -12.01 4.82 -13.81
CA LYS A 89 -13.12 3.87 -13.79
C LYS A 89 -14.39 4.55 -14.31
N THR A 90 -15.23 3.81 -15.01
CA THR A 90 -16.50 4.33 -15.54
C THR A 90 -17.46 4.69 -14.39
N ASP A 91 -17.54 3.81 -13.39
CA ASP A 91 -18.37 3.99 -12.20
C ASP A 91 -17.45 4.15 -11.00
N GLU A 92 -17.23 5.41 -10.60
CA GLU A 92 -16.34 5.73 -9.48
C GLU A 92 -17.05 5.53 -8.14
N THR A 93 -16.62 4.54 -7.38
CA THR A 93 -17.01 4.34 -5.98
C THR A 93 -16.42 5.43 -5.08
N ASP A 94 -16.94 5.59 -3.87
CA ASP A 94 -16.37 6.53 -2.89
C ASP A 94 -14.95 6.11 -2.48
N SER A 95 -14.68 4.81 -2.44
CA SER A 95 -13.34 4.27 -2.23
C SER A 95 -12.38 4.67 -3.34
N PHE A 96 -12.81 4.61 -4.64
CA PHE A 96 -11.95 5.04 -5.75
C PHE A 96 -11.71 6.55 -5.75
N LYS A 97 -12.71 7.36 -5.42
CA LYS A 97 -12.54 8.83 -5.27
C LYS A 97 -11.52 9.14 -4.19
N LYS A 98 -11.62 8.47 -3.02
CA LYS A 98 -10.67 8.63 -1.92
C LYS A 98 -9.28 8.13 -2.30
N TYR A 99 -9.16 7.00 -2.99
CA TYR A 99 -7.90 6.52 -3.52
C TYR A 99 -7.20 7.57 -4.40
N LYS A 100 -7.94 8.17 -5.36
CA LYS A 100 -7.39 9.23 -6.23
C LYS A 100 -6.95 10.46 -5.43
N GLU A 101 -7.77 10.91 -4.47
CA GLU A 101 -7.42 12.03 -3.60
C GLU A 101 -6.08 11.79 -2.87
N ILE A 102 -5.91 10.58 -2.31
CA ILE A 102 -4.69 10.24 -1.57
C ILE A 102 -3.51 10.04 -2.54
N ARG A 103 -3.71 9.36 -3.68
CA ARG A 103 -2.70 9.13 -4.71
C ARG A 103 -2.13 10.44 -5.26
N ASP A 104 -2.98 11.42 -5.52
CA ASP A 104 -2.62 12.68 -6.13
C ASP A 104 -2.23 13.75 -5.07
N GLY A 105 -2.29 13.39 -3.79
CA GLY A 105 -2.00 14.26 -2.67
C GLY A 105 -0.52 14.30 -2.27
N GLU A 106 -0.15 15.27 -1.41
CA GLU A 106 1.23 15.49 -0.95
C GLU A 106 1.83 14.33 -0.13
N LYS A 107 1.00 13.43 0.38
CA LYS A 107 1.43 12.27 1.17
C LYS A 107 1.80 11.06 0.30
N ALA A 108 1.57 11.14 -1.00
CA ALA A 108 1.90 10.09 -1.96
C ALA A 108 3.40 10.03 -2.24
N PHE A 109 3.89 8.82 -2.38
CA PHE A 109 5.23 8.52 -2.87
C PHE A 109 5.11 7.47 -3.97
N TYR A 110 5.47 7.85 -5.18
CA TYR A 110 5.45 6.94 -6.32
C TYR A 110 6.66 6.03 -6.29
N VAL A 111 6.39 4.73 -6.22
CA VAL A 111 7.42 3.72 -6.11
C VAL A 111 7.91 3.24 -7.48
N TYR A 112 9.18 2.87 -7.52
CA TYR A 112 9.81 2.25 -8.67
C TYR A 112 10.91 1.30 -8.20
N LYS A 113 11.34 0.40 -9.08
CA LYS A 113 12.37 -0.60 -8.82
C LYS A 113 13.65 0.03 -8.26
N GLY A 114 14.02 -0.40 -7.07
CA GLY A 114 15.23 0.06 -6.40
C GLY A 114 15.13 1.46 -5.77
N CYS A 115 13.93 2.08 -5.72
CA CYS A 115 13.75 3.36 -5.05
C CYS A 115 14.20 3.28 -3.58
N SER A 116 14.72 4.39 -3.09
CA SER A 116 15.30 4.45 -1.76
C SER A 116 14.76 5.63 -0.98
N ARG A 117 14.29 5.37 0.23
CA ARG A 117 13.73 6.40 1.11
C ARG A 117 14.15 6.15 2.55
N LYS A 118 14.37 7.25 3.29
CA LYS A 118 14.68 7.22 4.72
C LYS A 118 13.56 6.49 5.47
N TRP A 119 13.95 5.57 6.35
CA TRP A 119 13.09 4.71 7.17
C TRP A 119 12.22 3.69 6.40
N LEU A 120 12.32 3.65 5.08
CA LEU A 120 11.78 2.57 4.25
C LEU A 120 12.80 1.43 4.16
N ASN A 121 13.86 1.65 3.43
CA ASN A 121 14.99 0.73 3.26
C ASN A 121 16.34 1.30 3.74
N LYS A 122 16.37 2.59 4.08
CA LYS A 122 17.50 3.24 4.75
C LYS A 122 17.14 3.61 6.18
N GLY A 123 18.01 3.23 7.11
CA GLY A 123 17.96 3.70 8.50
C GLY A 123 18.87 4.91 8.73
N ASP A 124 18.85 5.41 9.94
CA ASP A 124 19.83 6.38 10.49
C ASP A 124 20.28 5.94 11.88
N SER A 125 21.00 6.81 12.61
CA SER A 125 21.47 6.53 13.97
C SER A 125 20.35 6.37 15.02
N VAL A 126 19.15 6.87 14.71
CA VAL A 126 17.99 6.87 15.62
C VAL A 126 16.99 5.77 15.26
N ARG A 127 16.73 5.58 13.97
CA ARG A 127 15.70 4.65 13.47
C ARG A 127 16.25 3.75 12.39
N LYS A 128 15.97 2.45 12.52
CA LYS A 128 16.25 1.48 11.46
C LYS A 128 15.24 1.62 10.33
N GLY A 129 15.63 1.24 9.12
CA GLY A 129 14.72 1.08 8.00
C GLY A 129 13.67 -0.01 8.28
N ALA A 130 12.54 0.07 7.59
CA ALA A 130 11.49 -0.93 7.68
C ALA A 130 11.86 -2.26 6.97
N GLY A 131 12.89 -2.25 6.12
CA GLY A 131 13.31 -3.43 5.36
C GLY A 131 12.47 -3.71 4.12
N LEU A 132 11.76 -2.69 3.62
CA LEU A 132 10.92 -2.79 2.41
C LEU A 132 11.70 -2.36 1.17
N HIS A 133 11.73 -3.20 0.15
CA HIS A 133 12.42 -2.97 -1.12
C HIS A 133 11.46 -3.20 -2.28
N PHE A 134 11.26 -2.20 -3.13
CA PHE A 134 10.43 -2.33 -4.31
C PHE A 134 11.26 -2.95 -5.45
N LEU A 135 10.79 -4.08 -5.95
CA LEU A 135 11.41 -4.82 -7.05
C LEU A 135 10.77 -4.50 -8.39
N TRP A 136 9.56 -3.96 -8.37
CA TRP A 136 8.76 -3.52 -9.51
C TRP A 136 7.87 -2.35 -9.08
N PRO A 137 7.51 -1.40 -9.96
CA PRO A 137 7.69 -1.42 -11.42
C PRO A 137 9.10 -0.98 -11.87
N ASP A 138 9.50 -1.49 -13.03
CA ASP A 138 10.60 -0.95 -13.81
C ASP A 138 10.02 0.09 -14.79
N THR A 139 10.22 1.36 -14.49
CA THR A 139 9.61 2.48 -15.24
C THR A 139 10.14 2.65 -16.65
N ASP A 140 11.26 1.99 -16.99
CA ASP A 140 11.81 1.98 -18.35
C ASP A 140 11.28 0.82 -19.20
N ASN A 141 10.58 -0.14 -18.59
CA ASN A 141 10.00 -1.29 -19.28
C ASN A 141 8.82 -0.87 -20.16
N GLU A 142 8.82 -1.25 -21.43
CA GLU A 142 7.78 -0.86 -22.41
C GLU A 142 6.42 -1.52 -22.10
N ASP A 143 6.40 -2.78 -21.66
CA ASP A 143 5.16 -3.48 -21.30
C ASP A 143 4.49 -2.77 -20.11
N TYR A 144 5.29 -2.28 -19.15
CA TYR A 144 4.77 -1.50 -18.02
C TYR A 144 4.19 -0.15 -18.47
N LYS A 145 4.86 0.56 -19.38
CA LYS A 145 4.35 1.80 -19.94
C LYS A 145 3.04 1.61 -20.71
N ASP A 146 2.93 0.50 -21.44
CA ASP A 146 1.69 0.16 -22.14
C ASP A 146 0.56 -0.23 -21.16
N ALA A 147 0.88 -0.93 -20.07
CA ALA A 147 -0.08 -1.22 -19.00
C ALA A 147 -0.59 0.05 -18.32
N LEU A 148 0.27 1.06 -18.10
CA LEU A 148 -0.15 2.37 -17.57
C LEU A 148 -1.15 3.08 -18.49
N LYS A 149 -0.92 3.06 -19.80
CA LYS A 149 -1.87 3.62 -20.78
C LYS A 149 -3.22 2.90 -20.73
N GLN A 150 -3.20 1.56 -20.64
CA GLN A 150 -4.41 0.77 -20.54
C GLN A 150 -5.20 1.06 -19.24
N ALA A 151 -4.51 1.20 -18.11
CA ALA A 151 -5.15 1.58 -16.85
C ALA A 151 -5.79 2.99 -16.91
N LYS A 152 -5.14 3.93 -17.58
CA LYS A 152 -5.69 5.28 -17.86
C LYS A 152 -6.95 5.23 -18.73
N GLU A 153 -7.04 4.26 -19.65
CA GLU A 153 -8.21 4.01 -20.48
C GLU A 153 -9.34 3.24 -19.76
N GLY A 154 -9.19 2.97 -18.46
CA GLY A 154 -10.17 2.25 -17.66
C GLY A 154 -10.14 0.73 -17.84
N LYS A 155 -9.06 0.17 -18.43
CA LYS A 155 -8.84 -1.28 -18.47
C LYS A 155 -8.25 -1.78 -17.14
N SER A 156 -8.21 -3.11 -16.97
CA SER A 156 -7.69 -3.73 -15.74
C SER A 156 -6.30 -3.20 -15.36
N PRO A 157 -6.10 -2.74 -14.11
CA PRO A 157 -4.84 -2.21 -13.64
C PRO A 157 -3.86 -3.28 -13.11
N ASN A 158 -4.21 -4.56 -13.18
CA ASN A 158 -3.40 -5.64 -12.59
C ASN A 158 -1.95 -5.65 -13.11
N ASN A 159 -1.73 -5.27 -14.37
CA ASN A 159 -0.40 -5.27 -14.98
C ASN A 159 0.50 -4.11 -14.50
N ILE A 160 -0.04 -3.16 -13.72
CA ILE A 160 0.75 -2.11 -13.08
C ILE A 160 1.00 -2.38 -11.59
N SER A 161 0.69 -3.58 -11.08
CA SER A 161 0.92 -3.94 -9.69
C SER A 161 2.39 -3.77 -9.30
N LEU A 162 2.63 -3.20 -8.13
CA LEU A 162 3.98 -3.16 -7.57
C LEU A 162 4.35 -4.54 -6.98
N ILE A 163 5.66 -4.77 -6.84
CA ILE A 163 6.20 -5.92 -6.12
C ILE A 163 7.09 -5.41 -5.02
N VAL A 164 6.77 -5.75 -3.78
CA VAL A 164 7.57 -5.38 -2.61
C VAL A 164 8.19 -6.59 -1.93
N GLN A 165 9.48 -6.52 -1.63
CA GLN A 165 10.19 -7.50 -0.82
C GLN A 165 10.37 -6.94 0.59
N TYR A 166 9.97 -7.71 1.57
CA TYR A 166 10.21 -7.41 2.99
C TYR A 166 11.36 -8.26 3.52
N ASN A 167 12.38 -7.62 4.07
CA ASN A 167 13.55 -8.23 4.67
C ASN A 167 13.53 -8.07 6.20
N CYS A 168 13.40 -9.17 6.94
CA CYS A 168 13.42 -9.18 8.41
C CYS A 168 14.25 -10.34 8.99
N GLY A 169 15.29 -10.78 8.27
CA GLY A 169 16.04 -12.02 8.53
C GLY A 169 15.61 -13.16 7.59
N ALA A 170 14.33 -13.19 7.22
CA ALA A 170 13.80 -13.92 6.06
C ALA A 170 13.34 -12.90 5.00
N LYS A 171 13.12 -13.36 3.78
CA LYS A 171 12.60 -12.55 2.68
C LYS A 171 11.19 -12.98 2.37
N PHE A 172 10.25 -12.03 2.38
CA PHE A 172 8.88 -12.20 1.94
C PHE A 172 8.69 -11.39 0.66
N LEU A 173 7.97 -11.94 -0.30
CA LEU A 173 7.54 -11.26 -1.51
C LEU A 173 6.02 -11.05 -1.40
N ILE A 174 5.59 -9.82 -1.68
CA ILE A 174 4.19 -9.39 -1.64
C ILE A 174 3.91 -8.62 -2.93
#